data_735575d8315c7920f0b0870dcdef9108
#
_entry.id   735575d8315c7920f0b0870dcdef9108
#
_cell.length_a   1.000
_cell.length_b   1.000
_cell.length_c   1.000
_cell.angle_alpha   90.00
_cell.angle_beta   90.00
_cell.angle_gamma   90.00
#
_symmetry.space_group_name_H-M   'P 1'
#
loop_
_entity.id
_entity.type
_entity.pdbx_description
1 polymer ?
#
loop_
_entity_poly.entity_id
_entity_poly.type
_entity_poly.pdbx_seq_one_letter_code
_entity_poly.pdbx_strand_id
1 'polypeptide(L)'
;TNGDNDTFPLLFLQNVEGVRRDVRVACLSLVNTPWYVKQLKDTSPFGSQKVEMSLTNEEIDQLGLQRWDPTELSMDVPSDVMKEWNITDSATVKDGKIKWTMQNTGQSGDVKFIRGQDLIALDIIMQAKWKRPIYFAVTCSEDSRLNLDDYLRMEGMAMRLVPKKNDDKRIEYIDEPTLRKQLLDEPTGFSTTYQPGFKFRGLNDKTIFFDENHERLTQNYRNAFIRLAIYYLYKEKSDAKAVLALDAMEKKIPRSVVAMDYRIKHDISKLYFSAGAIKQYEVFAKEVIDQARKQLEINPRDFTSWYNPYDLLLTHYENLKMYKEAVSVLVQLQSLVPSDQNVAQLLNEFRRKAGLASPEVFPKQLEKK
;
A
#
# COMPACT_ATOMS: atom_id res chain seq x y z
N THR A 1 -9.90 11.87 3.23
CA THR A 1 -9.00 11.96 2.05
C THR A 1 -7.76 12.76 2.38
N ASN A 2 -6.63 12.52 1.66
CA ASN A 2 -5.37 13.19 1.97
C ASN A 2 -5.34 14.64 1.43
N GLY A 3 -5.65 14.83 0.17
CA GLY A 3 -5.57 16.12 -0.52
C GLY A 3 -6.39 16.19 -1.80
N ASP A 4 -5.99 17.05 -2.71
CA ASP A 4 -6.76 17.48 -3.88
C ASP A 4 -7.09 16.33 -4.84
N ASN A 5 -6.13 15.45 -5.13
CA ASN A 5 -6.29 14.35 -6.08
C ASN A 5 -7.36 13.33 -5.66
N ASP A 6 -7.63 13.21 -4.37
CA ASP A 6 -8.70 12.35 -3.86
C ASP A 6 -10.00 13.13 -3.68
N THR A 7 -9.89 14.35 -3.16
CA THR A 7 -11.03 15.12 -2.67
C THR A 7 -11.87 15.69 -3.81
N PHE A 8 -11.24 16.36 -4.78
CA PHE A 8 -12.01 17.04 -5.82
C PHE A 8 -12.75 16.10 -6.77
N PRO A 9 -12.19 14.94 -7.19
CA PRO A 9 -12.97 13.96 -7.94
C PRO A 9 -14.19 13.45 -7.16
N LEU A 10 -14.06 13.21 -5.84
CA LEU A 10 -15.19 12.80 -5.02
C LEU A 10 -16.25 13.91 -4.89
N LEU A 11 -15.82 15.16 -4.71
CA LEU A 11 -16.74 16.31 -4.67
C LEU A 11 -17.43 16.51 -6.03
N PHE A 12 -16.74 16.30 -7.15
CA PHE A 12 -17.35 16.33 -8.47
C PHE A 12 -18.45 15.26 -8.59
N LEU A 13 -18.15 14.02 -8.21
CA LEU A 13 -19.13 12.94 -8.23
C LEU A 13 -20.34 13.24 -7.37
N GLN A 14 -20.15 13.84 -6.19
CA GLN A 14 -21.25 14.22 -5.29
C GLN A 14 -22.06 15.41 -5.80
N ASN A 15 -21.38 16.48 -6.20
CA ASN A 15 -22.05 17.75 -6.53
C ASN A 15 -22.68 17.73 -7.92
N VAL A 16 -21.99 17.14 -8.91
CA VAL A 16 -22.42 17.15 -10.33
C VAL A 16 -23.20 15.87 -10.65
N GLU A 17 -22.61 14.71 -10.36
CA GLU A 17 -23.17 13.40 -10.74
C GLU A 17 -24.20 12.86 -9.73
N GLY A 18 -24.30 13.44 -8.54
CA GLY A 18 -25.22 13.02 -7.48
C GLY A 18 -24.85 11.70 -6.78
N VAL A 19 -23.60 11.23 -6.98
CA VAL A 19 -23.15 9.94 -6.45
C VAL A 19 -22.84 10.04 -4.97
N ARG A 20 -23.41 9.13 -4.17
CA ARG A 20 -23.11 8.96 -2.73
C ARG A 20 -23.11 10.29 -1.96
N ARG A 21 -24.14 11.12 -2.15
CA ARG A 21 -24.36 12.36 -1.37
C ARG A 21 -24.57 12.13 0.12
N ASP A 22 -24.80 10.88 0.53
CA ASP A 22 -24.87 10.44 1.93
C ASP A 22 -23.51 10.42 2.64
N VAL A 23 -22.41 10.33 1.89
CA VAL A 23 -21.04 10.28 2.43
C VAL A 23 -20.52 11.70 2.68
N ARG A 24 -19.87 11.92 3.82
CA ARG A 24 -19.14 13.17 4.11
C ARG A 24 -17.65 12.98 3.80
N VAL A 25 -17.15 13.79 2.90
CA VAL A 25 -15.73 13.81 2.54
C VAL A 25 -15.01 14.82 3.42
N ALA A 26 -14.07 14.34 4.23
CA ALA A 26 -13.18 15.17 5.05
C ALA A 26 -11.77 15.16 4.44
N CYS A 27 -11.31 16.30 3.94
CA CYS A 27 -9.98 16.47 3.37
C CYS A 27 -8.99 16.89 4.45
N LEU A 28 -7.97 16.06 4.72
CA LEU A 28 -7.00 16.32 5.79
C LEU A 28 -6.24 17.63 5.62
N SER A 29 -5.90 18.02 4.38
CA SER A 29 -5.26 19.31 4.14
C SER A 29 -6.17 20.50 4.47
N LEU A 30 -7.47 20.40 4.18
CA LEU A 30 -8.44 21.47 4.44
C LEU A 30 -8.90 21.53 5.90
N VAL A 31 -8.92 20.42 6.64
CA VAL A 31 -9.30 20.46 8.08
C VAL A 31 -8.27 21.17 8.97
N ASN A 32 -7.15 21.64 8.42
CA ASN A 32 -6.29 22.62 9.10
C ASN A 32 -6.86 24.04 9.06
N THR A 33 -8.00 24.27 8.38
CA THR A 33 -8.64 25.57 8.26
C THR A 33 -9.99 25.61 8.99
N PRO A 34 -10.20 26.55 9.91
CA PRO A 34 -11.40 26.61 10.74
C PRO A 34 -12.71 26.64 9.94
N TRP A 35 -12.76 27.37 8.83
CA TRP A 35 -13.96 27.48 8.01
C TRP A 35 -14.43 26.11 7.48
N TYR A 36 -13.49 25.25 7.06
CA TYR A 36 -13.83 23.94 6.51
C TYR A 36 -14.30 22.97 7.62
N VAL A 37 -13.68 23.01 8.79
CA VAL A 37 -14.09 22.21 9.94
C VAL A 37 -15.50 22.60 10.38
N LYS A 38 -15.81 23.91 10.49
CA LYS A 38 -17.16 24.41 10.79
C LYS A 38 -18.16 24.00 9.71
N GLN A 39 -17.78 24.02 8.42
CA GLN A 39 -18.63 23.51 7.35
C GLN A 39 -18.96 22.03 7.53
N LEU A 40 -18.00 21.17 7.88
CA LEU A 40 -18.25 19.75 8.16
C LEU A 40 -19.20 19.57 9.35
N LYS A 41 -19.01 20.35 10.42
CA LYS A 41 -19.74 20.27 11.67
C LYS A 41 -21.18 20.84 11.55
N ASP A 42 -21.35 21.98 10.91
CA ASP A 42 -22.57 22.76 11.01
C ASP A 42 -23.51 22.63 9.82
N THR A 43 -23.01 22.17 8.64
CA THR A 43 -23.81 22.08 7.41
C THR A 43 -24.17 20.65 7.02
N SER A 44 -25.27 20.53 6.28
CA SER A 44 -25.82 19.27 5.75
C SER A 44 -26.04 19.38 4.23
N PRO A 45 -24.97 19.44 3.42
CA PRO A 45 -25.11 19.52 1.97
C PRO A 45 -25.90 18.32 1.46
N PHE A 46 -26.87 18.58 0.59
CA PHE A 46 -27.79 17.57 0.04
C PHE A 46 -28.54 16.72 1.08
N GLY A 47 -28.74 17.24 2.30
CA GLY A 47 -29.39 16.50 3.38
C GLY A 47 -28.50 15.44 4.05
N SER A 48 -27.19 15.40 3.74
CA SER A 48 -26.25 14.49 4.41
C SER A 48 -26.12 14.80 5.91
N GLN A 49 -25.83 13.78 6.72
CA GLN A 49 -25.58 13.99 8.13
C GLN A 49 -24.41 14.94 8.37
N LYS A 50 -24.55 15.81 9.36
CA LYS A 50 -23.43 16.60 9.89
C LYS A 50 -22.35 15.68 10.43
N VAL A 51 -21.12 16.17 10.47
CA VAL A 51 -20.04 15.45 11.14
C VAL A 51 -20.07 15.81 12.62
N GLU A 52 -20.33 14.83 13.48
CA GLU A 52 -20.33 15.03 14.92
C GLU A 52 -18.91 15.35 15.41
N MET A 53 -18.77 16.41 16.19
CA MET A 53 -17.53 16.86 16.80
C MET A 53 -17.80 17.37 18.21
N SER A 54 -16.86 17.16 19.14
CA SER A 54 -16.95 17.68 20.49
C SER A 54 -16.40 19.12 20.60
N LEU A 55 -15.48 19.48 19.70
CA LEU A 55 -14.84 20.80 19.70
C LEU A 55 -15.85 21.91 19.43
N THR A 56 -15.77 22.98 20.22
CA THR A 56 -16.53 24.22 20.03
C THR A 56 -16.00 25.00 18.84
N ASN A 57 -16.75 26.00 18.36
CA ASN A 57 -16.31 26.84 17.25
C ASN A 57 -15.11 27.72 17.65
N GLU A 58 -15.03 28.11 18.92
CA GLU A 58 -13.92 28.86 19.49
C GLU A 58 -12.64 28.02 19.52
N GLU A 59 -12.71 26.76 19.90
CA GLU A 59 -11.59 25.82 19.88
C GLU A 59 -11.14 25.52 18.45
N ILE A 60 -12.10 25.41 17.50
CA ILE A 60 -11.80 25.24 16.08
C ILE A 60 -11.06 26.47 15.50
N ASP A 61 -11.40 27.68 15.92
CA ASP A 61 -10.70 28.89 15.49
C ASP A 61 -9.24 28.97 15.98
N GLN A 62 -8.92 28.23 17.04
CA GLN A 62 -7.59 28.18 17.66
C GLN A 62 -6.79 26.92 17.23
N LEU A 63 -7.25 26.20 16.22
CA LEU A 63 -6.53 25.02 15.72
C LEU A 63 -5.12 25.36 15.28
N GLY A 64 -4.14 24.54 15.72
CA GLY A 64 -2.74 24.68 15.39
C GLY A 64 -1.95 23.45 15.81
N LEU A 65 -0.63 23.60 15.89
CA LEU A 65 0.23 22.55 16.45
C LEU A 65 -0.01 22.43 17.95
N GLN A 66 -0.25 21.21 18.42
CA GLN A 66 -0.43 20.94 19.84
C GLN A 66 0.67 20.04 20.37
N ARG A 67 1.23 20.36 21.53
CA ARG A 67 2.20 19.49 22.19
C ARG A 67 1.59 18.12 22.45
N TRP A 68 2.31 17.08 22.06
CA TRP A 68 1.84 15.71 22.17
C TRP A 68 2.99 14.75 22.44
N ASP A 69 2.96 14.11 23.57
CA ASP A 69 3.80 12.96 23.86
C ASP A 69 3.02 11.68 23.52
N PRO A 70 3.70 10.58 23.13
CA PRO A 70 3.04 9.31 22.85
C PRO A 70 2.02 8.93 23.93
N THR A 71 0.75 8.85 23.58
CA THR A 71 -0.36 8.73 24.53
C THR A 71 -1.20 7.51 24.20
N GLU A 72 -1.48 6.68 25.20
CA GLU A 72 -2.44 5.59 25.07
C GLU A 72 -3.86 6.16 25.03
N LEU A 73 -4.57 5.87 23.97
CA LEU A 73 -5.97 6.22 23.75
C LEU A 73 -6.83 4.98 23.78
N SER A 74 -8.10 5.17 24.10
CA SER A 74 -9.08 4.08 24.06
C SER A 74 -10.42 4.57 23.52
N MET A 75 -11.16 3.68 22.86
CA MET A 75 -12.50 3.94 22.35
C MET A 75 -13.43 2.78 22.77
N ASP A 76 -14.57 3.12 23.38
CA ASP A 76 -15.56 2.14 23.78
C ASP A 76 -16.11 1.37 22.57
N VAL A 77 -16.29 0.05 22.73
CA VAL A 77 -16.92 -0.81 21.73
C VAL A 77 -18.21 -1.38 22.32
N PRO A 78 -19.38 -0.94 21.86
CA PRO A 78 -20.66 -1.44 22.32
C PRO A 78 -20.82 -2.95 22.11
N SER A 79 -21.59 -3.61 22.95
CA SER A 79 -21.74 -5.07 22.92
C SER A 79 -22.38 -5.62 21.64
N ASP A 80 -23.23 -4.85 20.99
CA ASP A 80 -23.82 -5.15 19.68
C ASP A 80 -22.76 -5.07 18.57
N VAL A 81 -21.89 -4.06 18.60
CA VAL A 81 -20.75 -3.92 17.69
C VAL A 81 -19.74 -5.06 17.89
N MET A 82 -19.46 -5.45 19.14
CA MET A 82 -18.60 -6.60 19.42
C MET A 82 -19.13 -7.90 18.79
N LYS A 83 -20.44 -8.11 18.86
CA LYS A 83 -21.12 -9.27 18.27
C LYS A 83 -21.08 -9.22 16.74
N GLU A 84 -21.40 -8.06 16.15
CA GLU A 84 -21.38 -7.84 14.70
C GLU A 84 -19.99 -8.21 14.10
N TRP A 85 -18.92 -7.76 14.77
CA TRP A 85 -17.56 -7.99 14.32
C TRP A 85 -16.92 -9.28 14.82
N ASN A 86 -17.65 -10.10 15.55
CA ASN A 86 -17.17 -11.34 16.18
C ASN A 86 -15.81 -11.14 16.87
N ILE A 87 -15.77 -10.16 17.80
CA ILE A 87 -14.55 -9.82 18.53
C ILE A 87 -14.34 -10.88 19.62
N THR A 88 -13.18 -11.55 19.57
CA THR A 88 -12.84 -12.65 20.48
C THR A 88 -11.56 -12.39 21.27
N ASP A 89 -10.83 -11.29 20.98
CA ASP A 89 -9.64 -10.97 21.76
C ASP A 89 -10.02 -10.62 23.21
N SER A 90 -9.31 -11.26 24.14
CA SER A 90 -9.66 -11.21 25.55
C SER A 90 -9.57 -9.82 26.18
N ALA A 91 -8.69 -8.97 25.66
CA ALA A 91 -8.50 -7.61 26.19
C ALA A 91 -9.68 -6.72 25.80
N THR A 92 -10.06 -6.68 24.52
CA THR A 92 -11.21 -5.91 24.05
C THR A 92 -12.52 -6.41 24.67
N VAL A 93 -12.70 -7.74 24.76
CA VAL A 93 -13.92 -8.33 25.38
C VAL A 93 -14.02 -7.99 26.85
N LYS A 94 -12.91 -8.03 27.61
CA LYS A 94 -12.87 -7.73 29.04
C LYS A 94 -13.10 -6.25 29.32
N ASP A 95 -12.39 -5.38 28.59
CA ASP A 95 -12.37 -3.94 28.88
C ASP A 95 -13.51 -3.18 28.19
N GLY A 96 -14.17 -3.79 27.20
CA GLY A 96 -15.18 -3.12 26.39
C GLY A 96 -14.62 -2.02 25.48
N LYS A 97 -13.32 -2.06 25.17
CA LYS A 97 -12.62 -0.97 24.50
C LYS A 97 -11.53 -1.50 23.58
N ILE A 98 -11.32 -0.81 22.46
CA ILE A 98 -10.04 -0.89 21.75
C ILE A 98 -9.05 0.10 22.36
N LYS A 99 -7.76 -0.22 22.31
CA LYS A 99 -6.66 0.62 22.82
C LYS A 99 -5.55 0.71 21.80
N TRP A 100 -4.99 1.89 21.64
CA TRP A 100 -3.81 2.11 20.78
C TRP A 100 -2.96 3.26 21.31
N THR A 101 -1.68 3.32 20.94
CA THR A 101 -0.81 4.45 21.28
C THR A 101 -0.72 5.38 20.09
N MET A 102 -1.22 6.61 20.23
CA MET A 102 -1.06 7.65 19.23
C MET A 102 0.29 8.35 19.43
N GLN A 103 1.14 8.29 18.42
CA GLN A 103 2.44 8.95 18.39
C GLN A 103 2.29 10.43 18.01
N ASN A 104 3.34 11.21 18.26
CA ASN A 104 3.44 12.55 17.69
C ASN A 104 3.61 12.47 16.15
N THR A 105 3.07 13.45 15.44
CA THR A 105 3.17 13.54 13.97
C THR A 105 4.27 14.47 13.49
N GLY A 106 4.89 15.20 14.41
CA GLY A 106 6.05 16.05 14.14
C GLY A 106 6.87 16.33 15.40
N GLN A 107 8.08 16.82 15.18
CA GLN A 107 9.01 17.19 16.26
C GLN A 107 9.84 18.40 15.83
N SER A 108 10.07 19.34 16.75
CA SER A 108 10.97 20.48 16.57
C SER A 108 11.83 20.62 17.83
N GLY A 109 13.13 20.32 17.71
CA GLY A 109 13.99 20.13 18.88
C GLY A 109 13.44 19.02 19.77
N ASP A 110 13.29 19.31 21.07
CA ASP A 110 12.74 18.37 22.05
C ASP A 110 11.19 18.40 22.13
N VAL A 111 10.54 19.30 21.39
CA VAL A 111 9.08 19.46 21.45
C VAL A 111 8.42 18.56 20.41
N LYS A 112 7.67 17.58 20.90
CA LYS A 112 6.82 16.72 20.08
C LYS A 112 5.44 17.33 19.95
N PHE A 113 4.81 17.16 18.76
CA PHE A 113 3.49 17.75 18.51
C PHE A 113 2.65 16.91 17.55
N ILE A 114 1.35 17.18 17.54
CA ILE A 114 0.40 16.77 16.51
C ILE A 114 -0.11 18.01 15.77
N ARG A 115 -0.56 17.81 14.54
CA ARG A 115 -1.15 18.85 13.69
C ARG A 115 -2.62 19.06 14.03
N GLY A 116 -3.19 20.21 13.70
CA GLY A 116 -4.63 20.47 13.83
C GLY A 116 -5.49 19.43 13.13
N GLN A 117 -5.07 18.98 11.94
CA GLN A 117 -5.76 17.89 11.20
C GLN A 117 -5.83 16.57 11.97
N ASP A 118 -4.80 16.25 12.75
CA ASP A 118 -4.73 15.01 13.53
C ASP A 118 -5.73 15.05 14.70
N LEU A 119 -5.84 16.22 15.34
CA LEU A 119 -6.81 16.46 16.40
C LEU A 119 -8.25 16.38 15.88
N ILE A 120 -8.55 17.01 14.73
CA ILE A 120 -9.88 16.93 14.12
C ILE A 120 -10.22 15.51 13.70
N ALA A 121 -9.27 14.80 13.08
CA ALA A 121 -9.49 13.41 12.69
C ALA A 121 -9.77 12.52 13.92
N LEU A 122 -9.04 12.73 15.01
CA LEU A 122 -9.26 12.02 16.28
C LEU A 122 -10.65 12.33 16.84
N ASP A 123 -11.04 13.61 16.91
CA ASP A 123 -12.37 13.98 17.42
C ASP A 123 -13.50 13.37 16.58
N ILE A 124 -13.43 13.44 15.25
CA ILE A 124 -14.39 12.79 14.36
C ILE A 124 -14.52 11.29 14.67
N ILE A 125 -13.42 10.58 14.84
CA ILE A 125 -13.41 9.14 15.12
C ILE A 125 -14.06 8.87 16.48
N MET A 126 -13.68 9.62 17.50
CA MET A 126 -14.20 9.44 18.87
C MET A 126 -15.70 9.73 18.95
N GLN A 127 -16.20 10.74 18.22
CA GLN A 127 -17.62 11.08 18.21
C GLN A 127 -18.46 10.17 17.32
N ALA A 128 -17.87 9.49 16.35
CA ALA A 128 -18.59 8.52 15.49
C ALA A 128 -19.15 7.33 16.31
N LYS A 129 -18.49 6.92 17.40
CA LYS A 129 -18.96 5.88 18.35
C LYS A 129 -19.46 4.60 17.66
N TRP A 130 -18.82 4.21 16.56
CA TRP A 130 -19.20 3.10 15.68
C TRP A 130 -20.57 3.19 15.01
N LYS A 131 -21.33 4.25 15.24
CA LYS A 131 -22.65 4.48 14.62
C LYS A 131 -22.54 4.84 13.15
N ARG A 132 -21.39 5.36 12.74
CA ARG A 132 -21.10 5.78 11.38
C ARG A 132 -19.74 5.21 10.95
N PRO A 133 -19.67 4.52 9.79
CA PRO A 133 -18.40 4.00 9.28
C PRO A 133 -17.40 5.12 9.01
N ILE A 134 -16.15 4.93 9.41
CA ILE A 134 -15.04 5.82 9.14
C ILE A 134 -14.09 5.14 8.16
N TYR A 135 -13.67 5.87 7.14
CA TYR A 135 -12.73 5.41 6.14
C TYR A 135 -11.58 6.39 5.96
N PHE A 136 -10.39 5.86 5.82
CA PHE A 136 -9.23 6.59 5.32
C PHE A 136 -9.00 6.22 3.86
N ALA A 137 -8.78 7.21 2.97
CA ALA A 137 -8.32 6.89 1.62
C ALA A 137 -6.95 6.20 1.67
N VAL A 138 -6.67 5.28 0.74
CA VAL A 138 -5.37 4.57 0.67
C VAL A 138 -4.18 5.50 0.47
N THR A 139 -4.42 6.72 0.02
CA THR A 139 -3.45 7.79 -0.17
C THR A 139 -3.10 8.54 1.12
N CYS A 140 -3.87 8.36 2.21
CA CYS A 140 -3.52 8.91 3.51
C CYS A 140 -2.23 8.26 4.02
N SER A 141 -1.25 9.09 4.38
CA SER A 141 0.01 8.63 4.96
C SER A 141 -0.18 7.93 6.31
N GLU A 142 0.76 7.09 6.71
CA GLU A 142 0.66 6.33 7.96
C GLU A 142 0.54 7.24 9.19
N ASP A 143 1.28 8.35 9.22
CA ASP A 143 1.20 9.34 10.29
C ASP A 143 -0.18 10.00 10.38
N SER A 144 -0.89 10.15 9.26
CA SER A 144 -2.24 10.73 9.21
C SER A 144 -3.36 9.75 9.62
N ARG A 145 -3.05 8.47 9.79
CA ARG A 145 -3.99 7.44 10.26
C ARG A 145 -3.98 7.24 11.77
N LEU A 146 -3.32 8.15 12.51
CA LEU A 146 -3.31 8.22 13.97
C LEU A 146 -2.83 6.94 14.66
N ASN A 147 -1.95 6.17 14.01
CA ASN A 147 -1.48 4.85 14.45
C ASN A 147 -2.59 3.79 14.62
N LEU A 148 -3.71 3.94 13.91
CA LEU A 148 -4.84 3.01 13.93
C LEU A 148 -4.70 1.83 12.95
N ASP A 149 -3.52 1.64 12.33
CA ASP A 149 -3.30 0.64 11.28
C ASP A 149 -3.67 -0.80 11.69
N ASP A 150 -3.55 -1.13 12.98
CA ASP A 150 -4.00 -2.42 13.51
C ASP A 150 -5.50 -2.67 13.38
N TYR A 151 -6.27 -1.60 13.27
CA TYR A 151 -7.73 -1.60 13.21
C TYR A 151 -8.27 -1.19 11.83
N LEU A 152 -7.41 -1.12 10.80
CA LEU A 152 -7.82 -0.77 9.45
C LEU A 152 -7.95 -2.00 8.55
N ARG A 153 -8.95 -1.99 7.67
CA ARG A 153 -9.18 -2.99 6.62
C ARG A 153 -9.40 -2.31 5.28
N MET A 154 -8.60 -2.68 4.29
CA MET A 154 -8.77 -2.19 2.93
C MET A 154 -10.00 -2.82 2.28
N GLU A 155 -10.95 -1.98 1.87
CA GLU A 155 -12.18 -2.37 1.16
C GLU A 155 -12.18 -1.90 -0.32
N GLY A 156 -11.03 -1.48 -0.84
CA GLY A 156 -10.85 -0.92 -2.18
C GLY A 156 -9.85 0.23 -2.14
N MET A 157 -10.26 1.43 -2.57
CA MET A 157 -9.44 2.66 -2.48
C MET A 157 -9.58 3.36 -1.12
N ALA A 158 -10.17 2.70 -0.15
CA ALA A 158 -10.30 3.20 1.21
C ALA A 158 -10.12 2.07 2.23
N MET A 159 -9.67 2.44 3.42
CA MET A 159 -9.45 1.57 4.55
C MET A 159 -10.48 1.89 5.63
N ARG A 160 -11.32 0.94 5.95
CA ARG A 160 -12.34 1.06 7.00
C ARG A 160 -11.74 0.89 8.36
N LEU A 161 -12.07 1.78 9.29
CA LEU A 161 -11.79 1.60 10.71
C LEU A 161 -12.78 0.58 11.28
N VAL A 162 -12.26 -0.49 11.88
CA VAL A 162 -13.03 -1.58 12.47
C VAL A 162 -12.57 -1.84 13.91
N PRO A 163 -13.46 -2.33 14.81
CA PRO A 163 -13.09 -2.57 16.21
C PRO A 163 -12.32 -3.86 16.45
N LYS A 164 -11.94 -4.57 15.37
CA LYS A 164 -11.24 -5.85 15.42
C LYS A 164 -9.79 -5.66 15.02
N LYS A 165 -8.86 -6.00 15.93
CA LYS A 165 -7.43 -5.92 15.67
C LYS A 165 -6.97 -6.89 14.58
N ASN A 166 -5.99 -6.49 13.77
CA ASN A 166 -5.29 -7.37 12.83
C ASN A 166 -4.31 -8.27 13.59
N ASP A 167 -4.36 -9.58 13.37
CA ASP A 167 -3.37 -10.50 13.91
C ASP A 167 -2.05 -10.42 13.14
N ASP A 168 -2.10 -10.30 11.80
CA ASP A 168 -0.94 -10.02 10.95
C ASP A 168 -1.25 -8.91 9.94
N LYS A 169 -0.74 -7.71 10.20
CA LYS A 169 -0.92 -6.52 9.34
C LYS A 169 -0.46 -6.71 7.89
N ARG A 170 0.51 -7.60 7.65
CA ARG A 170 1.05 -7.81 6.30
C ARG A 170 0.09 -8.59 5.42
N ILE A 171 -0.72 -9.46 6.01
CA ILE A 171 -1.60 -10.40 5.33
C ILE A 171 -3.07 -10.00 5.50
N GLU A 172 -3.48 -9.64 6.72
CA GLU A 172 -4.89 -9.42 7.10
C GLU A 172 -5.34 -7.96 6.99
N TYR A 173 -4.58 -7.14 6.30
CA TYR A 173 -4.86 -5.72 6.11
C TYR A 173 -6.01 -5.44 5.13
N ILE A 174 -6.80 -6.43 4.76
CA ILE A 174 -7.90 -6.32 3.82
C ILE A 174 -9.20 -6.91 4.38
N ASP A 175 -10.34 -6.40 3.92
CA ASP A 175 -11.62 -7.13 3.95
C ASP A 175 -11.76 -7.88 2.62
N GLU A 176 -11.43 -9.16 2.62
CA GLU A 176 -11.39 -9.97 1.38
C GLU A 176 -12.72 -9.96 0.63
N PRO A 177 -13.88 -10.23 1.26
CA PRO A 177 -15.14 -10.31 0.51
C PRO A 177 -15.50 -8.99 -0.18
N THR A 178 -15.26 -7.87 0.48
CA THR A 178 -15.52 -6.54 -0.09
C THR A 178 -14.49 -6.18 -1.14
N LEU A 179 -13.19 -6.33 -0.82
CA LEU A 179 -12.12 -6.01 -1.76
C LEU A 179 -12.22 -6.84 -3.05
N ARG A 180 -12.50 -8.14 -2.94
CA ARG A 180 -12.71 -9.02 -4.09
C ARG A 180 -13.83 -8.52 -4.98
N LYS A 181 -14.98 -8.16 -4.41
CA LYS A 181 -16.11 -7.61 -5.18
C LYS A 181 -15.72 -6.29 -5.86
N GLN A 182 -15.01 -5.40 -5.17
CA GLN A 182 -14.57 -4.14 -5.77
C GLN A 182 -13.64 -4.34 -6.97
N LEU A 183 -12.77 -5.34 -6.92
CA LEU A 183 -11.74 -5.57 -7.93
C LEU A 183 -12.20 -6.48 -9.08
N LEU A 184 -12.98 -7.52 -8.78
CA LEU A 184 -13.31 -8.56 -9.75
C LEU A 184 -14.70 -8.41 -10.36
N ASP A 185 -15.69 -7.87 -9.62
CA ASP A 185 -17.02 -7.64 -10.16
C ASP A 185 -17.01 -6.40 -11.08
N GLU A 186 -17.92 -6.38 -12.06
CA GLU A 186 -18.09 -5.25 -12.97
C GLU A 186 -19.50 -4.68 -12.81
N PRO A 187 -19.62 -3.40 -12.38
CA PRO A 187 -20.94 -2.79 -12.26
C PRO A 187 -21.54 -2.54 -13.64
N THR A 188 -22.83 -2.90 -13.79
CA THR A 188 -23.54 -2.92 -15.09
C THR A 188 -24.04 -1.56 -15.55
N GLY A 189 -23.90 -0.50 -14.75
CA GLY A 189 -24.44 0.79 -15.13
C GLY A 189 -23.96 1.93 -14.22
N PHE A 190 -24.59 3.09 -14.41
CA PHE A 190 -24.44 4.24 -13.52
C PHE A 190 -25.43 4.11 -12.35
N SER A 191 -24.95 4.42 -11.13
CA SER A 191 -25.79 4.50 -9.94
C SER A 191 -25.33 5.63 -9.05
N THR A 192 -26.28 6.30 -8.43
CA THR A 192 -26.03 7.33 -7.40
C THR A 192 -25.87 6.72 -6.01
N THR A 193 -26.24 5.46 -5.83
CA THR A 193 -26.07 4.69 -4.59
C THR A 193 -24.89 3.73 -4.69
N TYR A 194 -24.52 3.12 -3.57
CA TYR A 194 -23.42 2.16 -3.54
C TYR A 194 -23.68 0.98 -4.48
N GLN A 195 -22.72 0.70 -5.32
CA GLN A 195 -22.60 -0.52 -6.11
C GLN A 195 -21.20 -1.09 -5.93
N PRO A 196 -21.04 -2.40 -5.70
CA PRO A 196 -19.74 -3.03 -5.69
C PRO A 196 -19.12 -3.04 -7.10
N GLY A 197 -17.78 -3.06 -7.13
CA GLY A 197 -17.00 -3.13 -8.35
C GLY A 197 -16.52 -1.78 -8.86
N PHE A 198 -15.25 -1.74 -9.26
CA PHE A 198 -14.66 -0.60 -9.98
C PHE A 198 -14.87 -0.74 -11.48
N LYS A 199 -15.14 0.35 -12.16
CA LYS A 199 -15.43 0.34 -13.60
C LYS A 199 -14.19 0.17 -14.49
N PHE A 200 -12.99 0.50 -14.04
CA PHE A 200 -11.73 0.48 -14.81
C PHE A 200 -11.85 1.03 -16.24
N ARG A 201 -12.76 1.98 -16.43
CA ARG A 201 -13.13 2.49 -17.75
C ARG A 201 -11.93 3.14 -18.42
N GLY A 202 -11.62 2.73 -19.66
CA GLY A 202 -10.57 3.31 -20.49
C GLY A 202 -9.15 2.85 -20.14
N LEU A 203 -8.91 2.17 -19.00
CA LEU A 203 -7.57 1.78 -18.59
C LEU A 203 -6.93 0.67 -19.45
N ASN A 204 -7.71 0.04 -20.32
CA ASN A 204 -7.26 -0.95 -21.31
C ASN A 204 -7.30 -0.43 -22.75
N ASP A 205 -7.56 0.86 -22.95
CA ASP A 205 -7.65 1.48 -24.28
C ASP A 205 -6.31 2.13 -24.67
N LYS A 206 -5.65 1.56 -25.68
CA LYS A 206 -4.35 2.05 -26.18
C LYS A 206 -4.40 3.42 -26.86
N THR A 207 -5.60 3.93 -27.16
CA THR A 207 -5.77 5.24 -27.77
C THR A 207 -5.81 6.38 -26.75
N ILE A 208 -5.92 6.05 -25.47
CA ILE A 208 -5.94 7.03 -24.37
C ILE A 208 -4.51 7.27 -23.89
N PHE A 209 -4.13 8.53 -23.81
CA PHE A 209 -2.85 8.93 -23.18
C PHE A 209 -3.03 9.09 -21.68
N PHE A 210 -2.13 8.47 -20.92
CA PHE A 210 -2.02 8.63 -19.48
C PHE A 210 -0.73 9.38 -19.15
N ASP A 211 -0.84 10.52 -18.47
CA ASP A 211 0.32 11.24 -17.94
C ASP A 211 0.87 10.55 -16.67
N GLU A 212 2.04 10.98 -16.23
CA GLU A 212 2.72 10.42 -15.04
C GLU A 212 1.85 10.44 -13.77
N ASN A 213 0.98 11.46 -13.62
CA ASN A 213 0.09 11.56 -12.46
C ASN A 213 -1.01 10.50 -12.51
N HIS A 214 -1.63 10.28 -13.67
CA HIS A 214 -2.61 9.22 -13.87
C HIS A 214 -1.98 7.84 -13.69
N GLU A 215 -0.78 7.62 -14.24
CA GLU A 215 -0.03 6.37 -14.04
C GLU A 215 0.25 6.11 -12.56
N ARG A 216 0.74 7.14 -11.84
CA ARG A 216 1.02 7.05 -10.40
C ARG A 216 -0.23 6.74 -9.57
N LEU A 217 -1.35 7.41 -9.84
CA LEU A 217 -2.61 7.18 -9.13
C LEU A 217 -3.17 5.77 -9.41
N THR A 218 -3.00 5.28 -10.63
CA THR A 218 -3.44 3.95 -11.04
C THR A 218 -2.69 2.84 -10.29
N GLN A 219 -1.47 3.09 -9.80
CA GLN A 219 -0.75 2.11 -8.96
C GLN A 219 -1.51 1.74 -7.69
N ASN A 220 -2.34 2.62 -7.14
CA ASN A 220 -3.16 2.30 -5.97
C ASN A 220 -4.14 1.14 -6.25
N TYR A 221 -4.73 1.09 -7.45
CA TYR A 221 -5.57 -0.04 -7.86
C TYR A 221 -4.76 -1.32 -8.00
N ARG A 222 -3.57 -1.26 -8.59
CA ARG A 222 -2.67 -2.43 -8.69
C ARG A 222 -2.27 -2.94 -7.31
N ASN A 223 -1.95 -2.04 -6.39
CA ASN A 223 -1.65 -2.40 -5.00
C ASN A 223 -2.81 -3.14 -4.33
N ALA A 224 -4.07 -2.76 -4.62
CA ALA A 224 -5.23 -3.48 -4.10
C ALA A 224 -5.31 -4.93 -4.62
N PHE A 225 -5.05 -5.16 -5.92
CA PHE A 225 -4.93 -6.53 -6.47
C PHE A 225 -3.76 -7.31 -5.87
N ILE A 226 -2.61 -6.68 -5.69
CA ILE A 226 -1.43 -7.29 -5.05
C ILE A 226 -1.76 -7.72 -3.62
N ARG A 227 -2.42 -6.86 -2.83
CA ARG A 227 -2.86 -7.19 -1.47
C ARG A 227 -3.83 -8.37 -1.45
N LEU A 228 -4.77 -8.41 -2.39
CA LEU A 228 -5.69 -9.54 -2.53
C LEU A 228 -4.94 -10.84 -2.87
N ALA A 229 -3.98 -10.79 -3.79
CA ALA A 229 -3.15 -11.95 -4.14
C ALA A 229 -2.29 -12.43 -2.96
N ILE A 230 -1.70 -11.52 -2.18
CA ILE A 230 -0.95 -11.85 -0.96
C ILE A 230 -1.85 -12.56 0.05
N TYR A 231 -3.07 -12.06 0.27
CA TYR A 231 -4.03 -12.69 1.16
C TYR A 231 -4.35 -14.13 0.70
N TYR A 232 -4.61 -14.32 -0.58
CA TYR A 232 -4.88 -15.65 -1.11
C TYR A 232 -3.69 -16.61 -0.96
N LEU A 233 -2.46 -16.15 -1.22
CA LEU A 233 -1.26 -16.98 -1.07
C LEU A 233 -0.99 -17.36 0.38
N TYR A 234 -1.04 -16.38 1.29
CA TYR A 234 -0.48 -16.58 2.63
C TYR A 234 -1.54 -16.85 3.71
N LYS A 235 -2.78 -16.38 3.55
CA LYS A 235 -3.88 -16.64 4.50
C LYS A 235 -4.74 -17.81 4.05
N GLU A 236 -5.29 -17.76 2.83
CA GLU A 236 -6.16 -18.82 2.31
C GLU A 236 -5.41 -20.03 1.74
N LYS A 237 -4.11 -19.89 1.47
CA LYS A 237 -3.27 -20.93 0.83
C LYS A 237 -3.84 -21.39 -0.52
N SER A 238 -4.31 -20.44 -1.32
CA SER A 238 -4.93 -20.69 -2.63
C SER A 238 -4.16 -20.01 -3.77
N ASP A 239 -3.24 -20.76 -4.37
CA ASP A 239 -2.45 -20.31 -5.51
C ASP A 239 -3.35 -19.90 -6.68
N ALA A 240 -4.40 -20.69 -6.97
CA ALA A 240 -5.31 -20.42 -8.06
C ALA A 240 -6.05 -19.08 -7.93
N LYS A 241 -6.50 -18.72 -6.71
CA LYS A 241 -7.14 -17.43 -6.46
C LYS A 241 -6.14 -16.27 -6.56
N ALA A 242 -4.90 -16.47 -6.13
CA ALA A 242 -3.86 -15.45 -6.25
C ALA A 242 -3.54 -15.16 -7.72
N VAL A 243 -3.37 -16.21 -8.54
CA VAL A 243 -3.16 -16.07 -9.99
C VAL A 243 -4.35 -15.36 -10.64
N LEU A 244 -5.58 -15.75 -10.29
CA LEU A 244 -6.79 -15.11 -10.82
C LEU A 244 -6.82 -13.61 -10.52
N ALA A 245 -6.46 -13.21 -9.31
CA ALA A 245 -6.41 -11.79 -8.93
C ALA A 245 -5.36 -11.01 -9.75
N LEU A 246 -4.16 -11.58 -9.93
CA LEU A 246 -3.09 -10.95 -10.70
C LEU A 246 -3.40 -10.90 -12.21
N ASP A 247 -3.99 -11.96 -12.76
CA ASP A 247 -4.41 -11.99 -14.17
C ASP A 247 -5.56 -11.00 -14.44
N ALA A 248 -6.50 -10.86 -13.48
CA ALA A 248 -7.56 -9.86 -13.55
C ALA A 248 -7.00 -8.43 -13.52
N MET A 249 -5.98 -8.16 -12.69
CA MET A 249 -5.27 -6.88 -12.66
C MET A 249 -4.68 -6.56 -14.04
N GLU A 250 -3.92 -7.48 -14.62
CA GLU A 250 -3.29 -7.28 -15.91
C GLU A 250 -4.32 -7.11 -17.05
N LYS A 251 -5.45 -7.80 -16.97
CA LYS A 251 -6.56 -7.65 -17.95
C LYS A 251 -7.23 -6.27 -17.84
N LYS A 252 -7.48 -5.80 -16.61
CA LYS A 252 -8.22 -4.53 -16.35
C LYS A 252 -7.33 -3.31 -16.47
N ILE A 253 -6.04 -3.42 -16.12
CA ILE A 253 -5.04 -2.35 -16.13
C ILE A 253 -3.77 -2.88 -16.81
N PRO A 254 -3.79 -3.14 -18.13
CA PRO A 254 -2.64 -3.69 -18.83
C PRO A 254 -1.42 -2.76 -18.72
N ARG A 255 -0.27 -3.29 -18.34
CA ARG A 255 0.98 -2.52 -18.26
C ARG A 255 1.49 -2.02 -19.62
N SER A 256 0.92 -2.54 -20.70
CA SER A 256 1.17 -2.05 -22.06
C SER A 256 0.36 -0.79 -22.41
N VAL A 257 -0.59 -0.38 -21.57
CA VAL A 257 -1.43 0.82 -21.72
C VAL A 257 -1.09 1.83 -20.63
N VAL A 258 -1.19 1.41 -19.38
CA VAL A 258 -0.78 2.22 -18.24
C VAL A 258 0.54 1.70 -17.73
N ALA A 259 1.62 2.45 -17.90
CA ALA A 259 2.97 2.02 -17.57
C ALA A 259 3.10 1.55 -16.10
N MET A 260 4.00 0.64 -15.87
CA MET A 260 4.28 0.07 -14.55
C MET A 260 5.78 0.09 -14.28
N ASP A 261 6.17 0.63 -13.12
CA ASP A 261 7.56 0.61 -12.67
C ASP A 261 8.08 -0.84 -12.53
N TYR A 262 9.35 -1.06 -12.88
CA TYR A 262 9.93 -2.41 -12.85
C TYR A 262 10.03 -3.02 -11.45
N ARG A 263 10.03 -2.21 -10.40
CA ARG A 263 10.01 -2.67 -9.01
C ARG A 263 8.68 -3.33 -8.68
N ILE A 264 7.57 -2.73 -9.12
CA ILE A 264 6.23 -3.32 -8.98
C ILE A 264 6.13 -4.59 -9.82
N LYS A 265 6.70 -4.61 -11.05
CA LYS A 265 6.78 -5.82 -11.88
C LYS A 265 7.56 -6.94 -11.18
N HIS A 266 8.65 -6.60 -10.48
CA HIS A 266 9.39 -7.55 -9.68
C HIS A 266 8.53 -8.17 -8.57
N ASP A 267 7.83 -7.34 -7.80
CA ASP A 267 6.97 -7.83 -6.71
C ASP A 267 5.84 -8.73 -7.25
N ILE A 268 5.20 -8.34 -8.35
CA ILE A 268 4.17 -9.16 -9.02
C ILE A 268 4.76 -10.47 -9.52
N SER A 269 5.95 -10.43 -10.12
CA SER A 269 6.62 -11.64 -10.63
C SER A 269 6.88 -12.64 -9.50
N LYS A 270 7.32 -12.16 -8.33
CA LYS A 270 7.52 -13.02 -7.15
C LYS A 270 6.22 -13.69 -6.69
N LEU A 271 5.11 -12.97 -6.75
CA LEU A 271 3.81 -13.55 -6.40
C LEU A 271 3.39 -14.63 -7.39
N TYR A 272 3.57 -14.43 -8.70
CA TYR A 272 3.35 -15.47 -9.69
C TYR A 272 4.25 -16.68 -9.49
N PHE A 273 5.53 -16.45 -9.18
CA PHE A 273 6.47 -17.53 -8.89
C PHE A 273 6.05 -18.33 -7.65
N SER A 274 5.68 -17.65 -6.58
CA SER A 274 5.18 -18.27 -5.33
C SER A 274 3.90 -19.07 -5.56
N ALA A 275 3.04 -18.64 -6.49
CA ALA A 275 1.82 -19.34 -6.89
C ALA A 275 2.06 -20.47 -7.92
N GLY A 276 3.31 -20.77 -8.30
CA GLY A 276 3.64 -21.76 -9.32
C GLY A 276 3.24 -21.40 -10.76
N ALA A 277 2.83 -20.14 -11.01
CA ALA A 277 2.44 -19.63 -12.32
C ALA A 277 3.67 -19.23 -13.16
N ILE A 278 4.46 -20.22 -13.54
CA ILE A 278 5.80 -20.02 -14.13
C ILE A 278 5.74 -19.25 -15.46
N LYS A 279 4.72 -19.46 -16.29
CA LYS A 279 4.58 -18.75 -17.57
C LYS A 279 4.41 -17.24 -17.37
N GLN A 280 3.55 -16.83 -16.45
CA GLN A 280 3.35 -15.41 -16.10
C GLN A 280 4.61 -14.84 -15.46
N TYR A 281 5.23 -15.60 -14.54
CA TYR A 281 6.51 -15.23 -13.94
C TYR A 281 7.57 -14.90 -14.99
N GLU A 282 7.79 -15.78 -15.98
CA GLU A 282 8.80 -15.59 -17.03
C GLU A 282 8.60 -14.30 -17.83
N VAL A 283 7.34 -13.96 -18.12
CA VAL A 283 7.01 -12.74 -18.87
C VAL A 283 7.41 -11.48 -18.07
N PHE A 284 7.02 -11.42 -16.80
CA PHE A 284 7.37 -10.29 -15.93
C PHE A 284 8.87 -10.24 -15.64
N ALA A 285 9.48 -11.39 -15.35
CA ALA A 285 10.90 -11.50 -15.04
C ALA A 285 11.80 -10.97 -16.17
N LYS A 286 11.47 -11.29 -17.43
CA LYS A 286 12.20 -10.76 -18.60
C LYS A 286 12.16 -9.24 -18.65
N GLU A 287 10.99 -8.64 -18.46
CA GLU A 287 10.85 -7.18 -18.43
C GLU A 287 11.63 -6.54 -17.27
N VAL A 288 11.66 -7.17 -16.10
CA VAL A 288 12.45 -6.68 -14.95
C VAL A 288 13.93 -6.77 -15.27
N ILE A 289 14.40 -7.90 -15.82
CA ILE A 289 15.80 -8.09 -16.23
C ILE A 289 16.24 -6.99 -17.21
N ASP A 290 15.44 -6.74 -18.26
CA ASP A 290 15.75 -5.74 -19.27
C ASP A 290 15.84 -4.33 -18.68
N GLN A 291 14.93 -3.98 -17.79
CA GLN A 291 14.91 -2.66 -17.13
C GLN A 291 16.03 -2.52 -16.08
N ALA A 292 16.31 -3.56 -15.29
CA ALA A 292 17.40 -3.55 -14.32
C ALA A 292 18.78 -3.44 -15.01
N ARG A 293 18.97 -4.10 -16.15
CA ARG A 293 20.19 -3.94 -16.97
C ARG A 293 20.36 -2.50 -17.45
N LYS A 294 19.30 -1.89 -18.00
CA LYS A 294 19.35 -0.47 -18.42
C LYS A 294 19.66 0.46 -17.25
N GLN A 295 19.14 0.16 -16.07
CA GLN A 295 19.46 0.94 -14.87
C GLN A 295 20.94 0.85 -14.51
N LEU A 296 21.56 -0.33 -14.63
CA LEU A 296 22.99 -0.51 -14.40
C LEU A 296 23.87 0.10 -15.50
N GLU A 297 23.37 0.25 -16.72
CA GLU A 297 24.07 1.02 -17.78
C GLU A 297 24.14 2.50 -17.41
N ILE A 298 23.08 3.06 -16.79
CA ILE A 298 23.02 4.45 -16.34
C ILE A 298 23.85 4.65 -15.06
N ASN A 299 23.67 3.78 -14.09
CA ASN A 299 24.36 3.84 -12.80
C ASN A 299 24.87 2.45 -12.37
N PRO A 300 26.11 2.07 -12.76
CA PRO A 300 26.69 0.78 -12.39
C PRO A 300 26.89 0.58 -10.88
N ARG A 301 26.83 1.65 -10.09
CA ARG A 301 27.00 1.61 -8.62
C ARG A 301 25.68 1.74 -7.87
N ASP A 302 24.54 1.45 -8.49
CA ASP A 302 23.24 1.40 -7.82
C ASP A 302 23.07 0.09 -7.04
N PHE A 303 23.81 -0.03 -5.94
CA PHE A 303 23.71 -1.18 -5.02
C PHE A 303 23.30 -0.78 -3.60
N THR A 304 22.87 0.45 -3.38
CA THR A 304 22.40 0.95 -2.08
C THR A 304 20.89 1.17 -2.03
N SER A 305 20.20 1.12 -3.18
CA SER A 305 18.75 1.25 -3.23
C SER A 305 18.06 0.00 -2.68
N TRP A 306 16.87 0.17 -2.12
CA TRP A 306 16.04 -0.94 -1.62
C TRP A 306 15.73 -1.98 -2.72
N TYR A 307 15.53 -1.54 -3.96
CA TYR A 307 15.40 -2.38 -5.16
C TYR A 307 16.71 -2.34 -5.95
N ASN A 308 17.77 -2.88 -5.36
CA ASN A 308 19.09 -2.98 -5.97
C ASN A 308 19.02 -3.76 -7.29
N PRO A 309 19.36 -3.18 -8.44
CA PRO A 309 19.29 -3.86 -9.73
C PRO A 309 20.08 -5.16 -9.80
N TYR A 310 21.22 -5.28 -9.09
CA TYR A 310 21.98 -6.52 -9.01
C TYR A 310 21.18 -7.64 -8.35
N ASP A 311 20.53 -7.35 -7.21
CA ASP A 311 19.72 -8.35 -6.49
C ASP A 311 18.52 -8.79 -7.32
N LEU A 312 17.89 -7.85 -8.05
CA LEU A 312 16.79 -8.15 -8.96
C LEU A 312 17.25 -9.09 -10.08
N LEU A 313 18.38 -8.78 -10.72
CA LEU A 313 18.96 -9.62 -11.78
C LEU A 313 19.30 -11.01 -11.26
N LEU A 314 19.99 -11.10 -10.14
CA LEU A 314 20.39 -12.39 -9.56
C LEU A 314 19.19 -13.25 -9.19
N THR A 315 18.17 -12.66 -8.57
CA THR A 315 16.91 -13.35 -8.22
C THR A 315 16.25 -13.96 -9.45
N HIS A 316 16.10 -13.17 -10.52
CA HIS A 316 15.45 -13.65 -11.75
C HIS A 316 16.30 -14.63 -12.53
N TYR A 317 17.61 -14.41 -12.62
CA TYR A 317 18.51 -15.37 -13.27
C TYR A 317 18.55 -16.72 -12.56
N GLU A 318 18.54 -16.73 -11.23
CA GLU A 318 18.48 -17.96 -10.46
C GLU A 318 17.17 -18.73 -10.73
N ASN A 319 16.02 -18.06 -10.62
CA ASN A 319 14.72 -18.67 -10.85
C ASN A 319 14.53 -19.17 -12.28
N LEU A 320 15.13 -18.48 -13.27
CA LEU A 320 15.11 -18.88 -14.68
C LEU A 320 16.27 -19.84 -15.06
N LYS A 321 17.13 -20.21 -14.10
CA LYS A 321 18.31 -21.04 -14.32
C LYS A 321 19.30 -20.46 -15.32
N MET A 322 19.33 -19.12 -15.46
CA MET A 322 20.25 -18.36 -16.31
C MET A 322 21.57 -18.09 -15.58
N TYR A 323 22.23 -19.17 -15.16
CA TYR A 323 23.38 -19.07 -14.27
C TYR A 323 24.61 -18.40 -14.91
N LYS A 324 24.78 -18.51 -16.24
CA LYS A 324 25.89 -17.85 -16.96
C LYS A 324 25.75 -16.33 -16.93
N GLU A 325 24.52 -15.84 -17.11
CA GLU A 325 24.17 -14.43 -17.03
C GLU A 325 24.37 -13.89 -15.61
N ALA A 326 23.98 -14.67 -14.60
CA ALA A 326 24.22 -14.33 -13.20
C ALA A 326 25.73 -14.21 -12.90
N VAL A 327 26.56 -15.12 -13.42
CA VAL A 327 28.02 -15.04 -13.29
C VAL A 327 28.57 -13.77 -13.93
N SER A 328 28.08 -13.38 -15.13
CA SER A 328 28.51 -12.15 -15.80
C SER A 328 28.24 -10.91 -14.94
N VAL A 329 27.05 -10.82 -14.38
CA VAL A 329 26.64 -9.70 -13.49
C VAL A 329 27.47 -9.68 -12.21
N LEU A 330 27.73 -10.85 -11.60
CA LEU A 330 28.55 -10.94 -10.39
C LEU A 330 30.02 -10.59 -10.64
N VAL A 331 30.57 -10.91 -11.80
CA VAL A 331 31.92 -10.47 -12.19
C VAL A 331 31.97 -8.94 -12.29
N GLN A 332 30.97 -8.32 -12.91
CA GLN A 332 30.86 -6.86 -12.96
C GLN A 332 30.78 -6.27 -11.53
N LEU A 333 29.91 -6.80 -10.68
CA LEU A 333 29.74 -6.31 -9.30
C LEU A 333 31.05 -6.48 -8.51
N GLN A 334 31.73 -7.63 -8.62
CA GLN A 334 33.00 -7.86 -7.94
C GLN A 334 34.10 -6.89 -8.37
N SER A 335 34.10 -6.44 -9.63
CA SER A 335 35.05 -5.42 -10.10
C SER A 335 34.83 -4.05 -9.43
N LEU A 336 33.60 -3.76 -9.00
CA LEU A 336 33.24 -2.51 -8.33
C LEU A 336 33.46 -2.57 -6.80
N VAL A 337 33.35 -3.77 -6.23
CA VAL A 337 33.52 -4.05 -4.80
C VAL A 337 34.47 -5.24 -4.56
N PRO A 338 35.76 -5.14 -4.93
CA PRO A 338 36.69 -6.28 -4.97
C PRO A 338 36.98 -6.91 -3.61
N SER A 339 36.76 -6.16 -2.51
CA SER A 339 36.98 -6.63 -1.14
C SER A 339 35.74 -7.28 -0.51
N ASP A 340 34.58 -7.30 -1.19
CA ASP A 340 33.36 -7.91 -0.66
C ASP A 340 33.42 -9.43 -0.77
N GLN A 341 33.55 -10.08 0.39
CA GLN A 341 33.63 -11.54 0.47
C GLN A 341 32.31 -12.22 0.13
N ASN A 342 31.15 -11.57 0.38
CA ASN A 342 29.84 -12.14 0.07
C ASN A 342 29.66 -12.22 -1.45
N VAL A 343 30.04 -11.17 -2.17
CA VAL A 343 30.01 -11.16 -3.65
C VAL A 343 30.93 -12.26 -4.21
N ALA A 344 32.13 -12.44 -3.65
CA ALA A 344 33.05 -13.48 -4.08
C ALA A 344 32.50 -14.91 -3.82
N GLN A 345 31.86 -15.13 -2.68
CA GLN A 345 31.23 -16.40 -2.36
C GLN A 345 30.06 -16.70 -3.30
N LEU A 346 29.19 -15.71 -3.53
CA LEU A 346 28.04 -15.83 -4.42
C LEU A 346 28.49 -16.10 -5.88
N LEU A 347 29.54 -15.42 -6.35
CA LEU A 347 30.13 -15.69 -7.67
C LEU A 347 30.61 -17.14 -7.80
N ASN A 348 31.28 -17.68 -6.79
CA ASN A 348 31.73 -19.07 -6.81
C ASN A 348 30.56 -20.06 -6.79
N GLU A 349 29.50 -19.76 -6.06
CA GLU A 349 28.26 -20.55 -6.06
C GLU A 349 27.62 -20.60 -7.45
N PHE A 350 27.42 -19.43 -8.09
CA PHE A 350 26.80 -19.35 -9.40
C PHE A 350 27.69 -19.94 -10.51
N ARG A 351 29.04 -19.87 -10.38
CA ARG A 351 29.95 -20.60 -11.29
C ARG A 351 29.73 -22.11 -11.21
N ARG A 352 29.59 -22.66 -10.01
CA ARG A 352 29.26 -24.10 -9.83
C ARG A 352 27.91 -24.46 -10.48
N LYS A 353 26.87 -23.65 -10.24
CA LYS A 353 25.54 -23.84 -10.84
C LYS A 353 25.59 -23.75 -12.37
N ALA A 354 26.46 -22.91 -12.92
CA ALA A 354 26.68 -22.73 -14.35
C ALA A 354 27.58 -23.81 -15.00
N GLY A 355 28.16 -24.73 -14.22
CA GLY A 355 29.14 -25.70 -14.72
C GLY A 355 30.48 -25.09 -15.14
N LEU A 356 30.82 -23.90 -14.63
CA LEU A 356 32.08 -23.21 -14.91
C LEU A 356 33.12 -23.58 -13.82
N ALA A 357 34.36 -23.83 -14.21
CA ALA A 357 35.43 -24.08 -13.26
C ALA A 357 35.66 -22.88 -12.35
N SER A 358 35.89 -23.11 -11.06
CA SER A 358 36.37 -22.07 -10.15
C SER A 358 37.79 -21.64 -10.64
N PRO A 359 38.15 -20.35 -10.57
CA PRO A 359 39.54 -19.96 -10.79
C PRO A 359 40.39 -20.74 -9.78
N GLU A 360 41.38 -21.46 -10.23
CA GLU A 360 42.36 -22.09 -9.34
C GLU A 360 42.95 -20.96 -8.48
N VAL A 361 42.79 -21.11 -7.15
CA VAL A 361 43.52 -20.26 -6.22
C VAL A 361 44.97 -20.77 -6.29
N PHE A 362 45.79 -20.14 -7.11
CA PHE A 362 47.21 -20.37 -7.05
C PHE A 362 47.68 -20.03 -5.63
N PRO A 363 48.23 -20.97 -4.89
CA PRO A 363 48.84 -20.64 -3.59
C PRO A 363 49.99 -19.67 -3.87
N LYS A 364 49.93 -18.48 -3.23
CA LYS A 364 51.09 -17.56 -3.23
C LYS A 364 52.26 -18.40 -2.73
N GLN A 365 53.22 -18.68 -3.67
CA GLN A 365 54.51 -19.21 -3.28
C GLN A 365 55.09 -18.23 -2.25
N LEU A 366 55.22 -18.72 -1.02
CA LEU A 366 56.05 -18.09 -0.01
C LEU A 366 57.46 -17.98 -0.59
N GLU A 367 57.87 -16.84 -1.11
CA GLU A 367 59.26 -16.53 -1.29
C GLU A 367 59.92 -16.52 0.12
N LYS A 368 60.56 -17.61 0.41
CA LYS A 368 61.62 -17.63 1.44
C LYS A 368 62.79 -16.85 0.91
N LYS A 369 63.09 -15.71 1.55
CA LYS A 369 64.45 -15.25 1.78
C LYS A 369 64.52 -14.53 3.10
#